data_1fefe8e6d76538515687e05f054c3bdb
#
_entry.id   1fefe8e6d76538515687e05f054c3bdb
#
_cell.length_a   1.000
_cell.length_b   1.000
_cell.length_c   1.000
_cell.angle_alpha   90.00
_cell.angle_beta   90.00
_cell.angle_gamma   90.00
#
_symmetry.space_group_name_H-M   'P 1'
#
loop_
_entity.id
_entity.type
_entity.pdbx_description
1 polymer ?
#
loop_
_entity_poly.entity_id
_entity_poly.type
_entity_poly.pdbx_seq_one_letter_code
_entity_poly.pdbx_strand_id
1 'polypeptide(L)'
;MIALIASALLGLYVFAPYIIFQRFCSLFIRLKKSQRSKTDEIVQGIFAAGLPFLLTVVLFWSGCIGGSFVPFRLDDSHRQKVSDYHTVFTAAFSDHYFTDHQAETWEALDRVCKRQADFLAWNYGLLFLEALVFVLLVSFYGEWKGNKLYGWFASRVLLPAVSEWHVLLTTFNFPARENRSVEVDVLSKDNILYRGNIVDHFLGVNGELSGLLLSGAQRFQYEKLKDDRKTNIDKNKELYWKPVPGGGNFYLPGDNIASLNIRYPLPKGQYERILTEMVRKLFKNVTDVSVEAIPPDTSKGNDAERSK
;
A
#
# COMPACT_ATOMS: atom_id res chain seq x y z
N MET A 1 -7.99 17.93 -37.36
CA MET A 1 -9.16 17.30 -36.69
C MET A 1 -8.84 15.89 -36.15
N ILE A 2 -8.30 14.94 -36.95
CA ILE A 2 -7.94 13.55 -36.54
C ILE A 2 -7.08 13.49 -35.27
N ALA A 3 -5.98 14.27 -35.20
CA ALA A 3 -5.07 14.27 -34.05
C ALA A 3 -5.79 14.70 -32.78
N LEU A 4 -6.75 15.59 -32.85
CA LEU A 4 -7.52 16.07 -31.68
C LEU A 4 -8.48 14.97 -31.17
N ILE A 5 -9.16 14.27 -32.09
CA ILE A 5 -10.06 13.16 -31.73
C ILE A 5 -9.26 11.99 -31.15
N ALA A 6 -8.15 11.62 -31.79
CA ALA A 6 -7.27 10.56 -31.29
C ALA A 6 -6.69 10.90 -29.89
N SER A 7 -6.26 12.16 -29.68
CA SER A 7 -5.76 12.59 -28.37
C SER A 7 -6.85 12.63 -27.30
N ALA A 8 -8.08 13.01 -27.64
CA ALA A 8 -9.22 12.97 -26.73
C ALA A 8 -9.60 11.54 -26.32
N LEU A 9 -9.62 10.61 -27.27
CA LEU A 9 -9.86 9.19 -26.99
C LEU A 9 -8.74 8.60 -26.13
N LEU A 10 -7.47 8.87 -26.46
CA LEU A 10 -6.33 8.45 -25.65
C LEU A 10 -6.42 9.04 -24.23
N GLY A 11 -6.79 10.30 -24.11
CA GLY A 11 -7.03 10.98 -22.84
C GLY A 11 -8.10 10.26 -22.02
N LEU A 12 -9.24 9.94 -22.61
CA LEU A 12 -10.40 9.39 -21.94
C LEU A 12 -10.21 7.90 -21.54
N TYR A 13 -9.59 7.09 -22.42
CA TYR A 13 -9.49 5.64 -22.21
C TYR A 13 -8.20 5.18 -21.58
N VAL A 14 -7.13 5.97 -21.61
CA VAL A 14 -5.81 5.58 -21.07
C VAL A 14 -5.35 6.51 -19.96
N PHE A 15 -5.27 7.82 -20.22
CA PHE A 15 -4.69 8.74 -19.24
C PHE A 15 -5.62 9.03 -18.07
N ALA A 16 -6.92 9.26 -18.32
CA ALA A 16 -7.85 9.57 -17.24
C ALA A 16 -8.02 8.39 -16.25
N PRO A 17 -8.18 7.12 -16.68
CA PRO A 17 -8.18 5.98 -15.77
C PRO A 17 -6.91 5.88 -14.92
N TYR A 18 -5.75 6.06 -15.53
CA TYR A 18 -4.47 6.01 -14.80
C TYR A 18 -4.37 7.11 -13.72
N ILE A 19 -4.71 8.35 -14.07
CA ILE A 19 -4.68 9.47 -13.13
C ILE A 19 -5.67 9.23 -11.98
N ILE A 20 -6.87 8.76 -12.29
CA ILE A 20 -7.90 8.47 -11.28
C ILE A 20 -7.42 7.34 -10.36
N PHE A 21 -6.91 6.24 -10.92
CA PHE A 21 -6.35 5.14 -10.15
C PHE A 21 -5.25 5.61 -9.20
N GLN A 22 -4.27 6.35 -9.72
CA GLN A 22 -3.18 6.87 -8.90
C GLN A 22 -3.67 7.82 -7.80
N ARG A 23 -4.57 8.75 -8.13
CA ARG A 23 -5.12 9.70 -7.15
C ARG A 23 -5.89 8.99 -6.06
N PHE A 24 -6.76 8.05 -6.44
CA PHE A 24 -7.53 7.28 -5.48
C PHE A 24 -6.63 6.46 -4.56
N CYS A 25 -5.69 5.69 -5.10
CA CYS A 25 -4.75 4.91 -4.29
C CYS A 25 -3.89 5.81 -3.39
N SER A 26 -3.47 6.99 -3.86
CA SER A 26 -2.63 7.91 -3.10
C SER A 26 -3.33 8.55 -1.89
N LEU A 27 -4.65 8.49 -1.80
CA LEU A 27 -5.39 8.91 -0.61
C LEU A 27 -5.16 7.98 0.59
N PHE A 28 -4.90 6.70 0.33
CA PHE A 28 -4.78 5.67 1.35
C PHE A 28 -3.37 5.14 1.51
N ILE A 29 -2.57 5.15 0.43
CA ILE A 29 -1.25 4.52 0.38
C ILE A 29 -0.27 5.48 -0.28
N ARG A 30 0.94 5.58 0.28
CA ARG A 30 2.02 6.34 -0.35
C ARG A 30 2.65 5.48 -1.45
N LEU A 31 2.18 5.69 -2.67
CA LEU A 31 2.74 5.03 -3.85
C LEU A 31 4.17 5.52 -4.11
N LYS A 32 4.99 4.65 -4.65
CA LYS A 32 6.36 4.98 -5.07
C LYS A 32 6.30 6.00 -6.20
N LYS A 33 6.75 7.22 -5.93
CA LYS A 33 7.05 8.20 -6.97
C LYS A 33 8.42 7.84 -7.53
N SER A 34 8.44 7.18 -8.67
CA SER A 34 9.69 6.91 -9.38
C SER A 34 10.00 8.10 -10.30
N GLN A 35 11.28 8.46 -10.45
CA GLN A 35 11.77 9.21 -11.60
C GLN A 35 11.67 8.32 -12.85
N ARG A 36 10.45 8.07 -13.28
CA ARG A 36 10.24 7.24 -14.47
C ARG A 36 10.27 8.12 -15.70
N SER A 37 10.79 7.53 -16.77
CA SER A 37 10.66 8.18 -18.06
C SER A 37 9.18 8.35 -18.39
N LYS A 38 8.84 9.36 -19.19
CA LYS A 38 7.45 9.54 -19.67
C LYS A 38 6.89 8.25 -20.29
N THR A 39 7.76 7.44 -20.89
CA THR A 39 7.43 6.14 -21.48
C THR A 39 6.95 5.14 -20.42
N ASP A 40 7.63 5.07 -19.27
CA ASP A 40 7.23 4.16 -18.19
C ASP A 40 5.88 4.56 -17.57
N GLU A 41 5.59 5.86 -17.48
CA GLU A 41 4.28 6.35 -17.04
C GLU A 41 3.16 5.95 -18.00
N ILE A 42 3.41 6.06 -19.31
CA ILE A 42 2.45 5.63 -20.34
C ILE A 42 2.22 4.12 -20.26
N VAL A 43 3.28 3.33 -20.17
CA VAL A 43 3.19 1.87 -20.06
C VAL A 43 2.39 1.46 -18.82
N GLN A 44 2.65 2.08 -17.68
CA GLN A 44 1.86 1.81 -16.47
C GLN A 44 0.41 2.26 -16.60
N GLY A 45 0.18 3.39 -17.25
CA GLY A 45 -1.18 3.86 -17.57
C GLY A 45 -1.94 2.84 -18.40
N ILE A 46 -1.30 2.27 -19.41
CA ILE A 46 -1.90 1.22 -20.26
C ILE A 46 -2.22 -0.03 -19.42
N PHE A 47 -1.33 -0.46 -18.52
CA PHE A 47 -1.59 -1.62 -17.67
C PHE A 47 -2.72 -1.37 -16.67
N ALA A 48 -2.73 -0.23 -15.97
CA ALA A 48 -3.77 0.12 -15.02
C ALA A 48 -5.15 0.33 -15.68
N ALA A 49 -5.20 0.86 -16.91
CA ALA A 49 -6.43 1.02 -17.67
C ALA A 49 -6.84 -0.26 -18.42
N GLY A 50 -5.89 -1.13 -18.72
CA GLY A 50 -6.10 -2.31 -19.58
C GLY A 50 -6.98 -3.37 -18.92
N LEU A 51 -6.78 -3.65 -17.64
CA LEU A 51 -7.56 -4.68 -16.94
C LEU A 51 -9.05 -4.31 -16.84
N PRO A 52 -9.45 -3.14 -16.32
CA PRO A 52 -10.86 -2.76 -16.28
C PRO A 52 -11.47 -2.63 -17.69
N PHE A 53 -10.71 -2.16 -18.67
CA PHE A 53 -11.15 -2.10 -20.06
C PHE A 53 -11.46 -3.49 -20.62
N LEU A 54 -10.54 -4.46 -20.49
CA LEU A 54 -10.74 -5.83 -20.95
C LEU A 54 -11.93 -6.50 -20.24
N LEU A 55 -12.03 -6.32 -18.93
CA LEU A 55 -13.16 -6.84 -18.16
C LEU A 55 -14.48 -6.23 -18.63
N THR A 56 -14.52 -4.93 -18.88
CA THR A 56 -15.71 -4.27 -19.42
C THR A 56 -16.10 -4.87 -20.77
N VAL A 57 -15.14 -5.01 -21.68
CA VAL A 57 -15.38 -5.64 -23.00
C VAL A 57 -15.94 -7.06 -22.85
N VAL A 58 -15.33 -7.88 -21.98
CA VAL A 58 -15.78 -9.27 -21.74
C VAL A 58 -17.19 -9.30 -21.14
N LEU A 59 -17.50 -8.44 -20.18
CA LEU A 59 -18.83 -8.37 -19.55
C LEU A 59 -19.92 -7.94 -20.55
N PHE A 60 -19.61 -6.99 -21.43
CA PHE A 60 -20.53 -6.62 -22.51
C PHE A 60 -20.65 -7.73 -23.55
N TRP A 61 -19.55 -8.44 -23.86
CA TRP A 61 -19.59 -9.55 -24.82
C TRP A 61 -20.40 -10.73 -24.29
N SER A 62 -20.21 -11.09 -23.02
CA SER A 62 -20.93 -12.20 -22.38
C SER A 62 -22.42 -11.93 -22.19
N GLY A 63 -22.87 -10.68 -22.40
CA GLY A 63 -24.26 -10.26 -22.14
C GLY A 63 -24.63 -10.20 -20.66
N CYS A 64 -23.64 -10.33 -19.76
CA CYS A 64 -23.86 -10.16 -18.31
C CYS A 64 -24.30 -8.76 -17.94
N ILE A 65 -23.91 -7.78 -18.76
CA ILE A 65 -24.31 -6.37 -18.61
C ILE A 65 -25.15 -6.02 -19.83
N GLY A 66 -26.44 -5.70 -19.61
CA GLY A 66 -27.33 -5.22 -20.63
C GLY A 66 -26.91 -3.82 -21.09
N GLY A 67 -26.46 -3.70 -22.33
CA GLY A 67 -26.09 -2.42 -22.91
C GLY A 67 -25.97 -2.52 -24.43
N SER A 68 -26.14 -1.39 -25.12
CA SER A 68 -26.10 -1.30 -26.58
C SER A 68 -24.69 -1.33 -27.18
N PHE A 69 -23.66 -1.56 -26.38
CA PHE A 69 -22.25 -1.50 -26.82
C PHE A 69 -21.75 -2.75 -27.55
N VAL A 70 -22.51 -3.84 -27.70
CA VAL A 70 -21.99 -5.06 -28.35
C VAL A 70 -21.71 -4.81 -29.85
N PRO A 71 -20.44 -4.50 -30.25
CA PRO A 71 -20.14 -4.19 -31.66
C PRO A 71 -20.14 -5.45 -32.55
N PHE A 72 -20.21 -6.65 -31.94
CA PHE A 72 -19.99 -7.92 -32.64
C PHE A 72 -21.22 -8.84 -32.68
N ARG A 73 -22.39 -8.41 -32.22
CA ARG A 73 -23.62 -9.20 -32.41
C ARG A 73 -24.19 -8.94 -33.82
N LEU A 74 -24.25 -9.98 -34.61
CA LEU A 74 -24.74 -9.97 -36.00
C LEU A 74 -26.29 -9.92 -36.05
N ASP A 75 -26.88 -8.87 -35.53
CA ASP A 75 -28.30 -8.58 -35.62
C ASP A 75 -28.55 -7.29 -36.46
N ASP A 76 -29.78 -6.97 -36.78
CA ASP A 76 -30.09 -5.75 -37.56
C ASP A 76 -29.65 -4.47 -36.85
N SER A 77 -29.57 -4.50 -35.49
CA SER A 77 -29.03 -3.40 -34.71
C SER A 77 -27.52 -3.20 -34.92
N HIS A 78 -26.80 -4.26 -35.34
CA HIS A 78 -25.37 -4.18 -35.64
C HIS A 78 -25.09 -3.32 -36.87
N ARG A 79 -25.88 -3.47 -37.94
CA ARG A 79 -25.75 -2.66 -39.18
C ARG A 79 -25.91 -1.17 -38.89
N GLN A 80 -26.90 -0.82 -38.07
CA GLN A 80 -27.10 0.58 -37.66
C GLN A 80 -25.94 1.11 -36.82
N LYS A 81 -25.42 0.30 -35.90
CA LYS A 81 -24.25 0.69 -35.09
C LYS A 81 -23.04 0.95 -35.97
N VAL A 82 -22.72 0.05 -36.89
CA VAL A 82 -21.60 0.23 -37.84
C VAL A 82 -21.80 1.47 -38.68
N SER A 83 -23.04 1.69 -39.18
CA SER A 83 -23.40 2.89 -39.93
C SER A 83 -23.19 4.16 -39.12
N ASP A 84 -23.66 4.21 -37.83
CA ASP A 84 -23.48 5.38 -36.99
C ASP A 84 -21.97 5.70 -36.76
N TYR A 85 -21.15 4.69 -36.47
CA TYR A 85 -19.70 4.90 -36.34
C TYR A 85 -19.05 5.33 -37.64
N HIS A 86 -19.45 4.75 -38.77
CA HIS A 86 -18.96 5.14 -40.09
C HIS A 86 -19.32 6.59 -40.42
N THR A 87 -20.58 6.99 -40.17
CA THR A 87 -21.06 8.37 -40.40
C THR A 87 -20.26 9.36 -39.57
N VAL A 88 -20.13 9.12 -38.25
CA VAL A 88 -19.36 9.99 -37.33
C VAL A 88 -17.89 10.05 -37.73
N PHE A 89 -17.31 8.90 -38.07
CA PHE A 89 -15.90 8.83 -38.49
C PHE A 89 -15.68 9.58 -39.81
N THR A 90 -16.53 9.36 -40.83
CA THR A 90 -16.43 10.05 -42.11
C THR A 90 -16.60 11.56 -41.97
N ALA A 91 -17.55 12.01 -41.16
CA ALA A 91 -17.75 13.43 -40.86
C ALA A 91 -16.55 14.05 -40.10
N ALA A 92 -15.88 13.27 -39.23
CA ALA A 92 -14.71 13.74 -38.55
C ALA A 92 -13.50 13.97 -39.47
N PHE A 93 -13.45 13.28 -40.61
CA PHE A 93 -12.32 13.35 -41.54
C PHE A 93 -12.64 14.16 -42.83
N SER A 94 -13.91 14.51 -43.08
CA SER A 94 -14.34 15.22 -44.27
C SER A 94 -15.28 16.36 -43.87
N ASP A 95 -14.78 17.59 -43.95
CA ASP A 95 -15.60 18.78 -43.69
C ASP A 95 -16.76 18.93 -44.71
N HIS A 96 -16.56 18.50 -45.95
CA HIS A 96 -17.58 18.48 -46.96
C HIS A 96 -18.70 17.52 -46.60
N TYR A 97 -18.38 16.29 -46.19
CA TYR A 97 -19.37 15.30 -45.77
C TYR A 97 -20.19 15.79 -44.56
N PHE A 98 -19.52 16.41 -43.58
CA PHE A 98 -20.22 16.98 -42.43
C PHE A 98 -21.21 18.07 -42.84
N THR A 99 -20.82 18.95 -43.76
CA THR A 99 -21.69 20.05 -44.23
C THR A 99 -22.94 19.54 -44.91
N ASP A 100 -22.79 18.49 -45.75
CA ASP A 100 -23.88 17.95 -46.56
C ASP A 100 -24.83 17.05 -45.72
N HIS A 101 -24.34 16.40 -44.66
CA HIS A 101 -25.08 15.42 -43.83
C HIS A 101 -25.14 15.81 -42.35
N GLN A 102 -25.27 17.12 -42.06
CA GLN A 102 -25.18 17.64 -40.72
C GLN A 102 -26.19 17.01 -39.75
N ALA A 103 -27.46 16.94 -40.11
CA ALA A 103 -28.51 16.38 -39.24
C ALA A 103 -28.27 14.90 -38.92
N GLU A 104 -27.97 14.10 -39.97
CA GLU A 104 -27.67 12.66 -39.79
C GLU A 104 -26.44 12.43 -38.93
N THR A 105 -25.43 13.26 -39.13
CA THR A 105 -24.18 13.20 -38.29
C THR A 105 -24.44 13.49 -36.82
N TRP A 106 -25.27 14.49 -36.49
CA TRP A 106 -25.63 14.81 -35.13
C TRP A 106 -26.44 13.70 -34.46
N GLU A 107 -27.39 13.09 -35.17
CA GLU A 107 -28.15 11.95 -34.67
C GLU A 107 -27.27 10.72 -34.44
N ALA A 108 -26.39 10.41 -35.38
CA ALA A 108 -25.42 9.33 -35.25
C ALA A 108 -24.47 9.57 -34.06
N LEU A 109 -23.99 10.81 -33.89
CA LEU A 109 -23.13 11.21 -32.82
C LEU A 109 -23.81 11.06 -31.43
N ASP A 110 -25.08 11.48 -31.31
CA ASP A 110 -25.85 11.32 -30.05
C ASP A 110 -26.00 9.83 -29.70
N ARG A 111 -26.32 8.97 -30.69
CA ARG A 111 -26.41 7.52 -30.47
C ARG A 111 -25.05 6.91 -30.07
N VAL A 112 -23.95 7.34 -30.70
CA VAL A 112 -22.60 6.89 -30.36
C VAL A 112 -22.22 7.36 -28.97
N CYS A 113 -22.47 8.63 -28.62
CA CYS A 113 -22.16 9.17 -27.30
C CYS A 113 -22.93 8.44 -26.17
N LYS A 114 -24.21 8.13 -26.38
CA LYS A 114 -24.99 7.37 -25.40
C LYS A 114 -24.41 5.97 -25.16
N ARG A 115 -24.04 5.26 -26.24
CA ARG A 115 -23.39 3.94 -26.13
C ARG A 115 -22.05 4.01 -25.44
N GLN A 116 -21.25 5.04 -25.72
CA GLN A 116 -19.95 5.25 -25.08
C GLN A 116 -20.10 5.63 -23.61
N ALA A 117 -21.14 6.39 -23.24
CA ALA A 117 -21.39 6.74 -21.85
C ALA A 117 -21.63 5.51 -20.98
N ASP A 118 -22.44 4.56 -21.45
CA ASP A 118 -22.68 3.30 -20.74
C ASP A 118 -21.39 2.49 -20.58
N PHE A 119 -20.62 2.36 -21.64
CA PHE A 119 -19.33 1.67 -21.60
C PHE A 119 -18.36 2.33 -20.61
N LEU A 120 -18.23 3.65 -20.67
CA LEU A 120 -17.35 4.40 -19.79
C LEU A 120 -17.78 4.29 -18.33
N ALA A 121 -19.10 4.36 -18.05
CA ALA A 121 -19.60 4.20 -16.69
C ALA A 121 -19.17 2.86 -16.08
N TRP A 122 -19.30 1.76 -16.83
CA TRP A 122 -18.85 0.46 -16.36
C TRP A 122 -17.33 0.35 -16.27
N ASN A 123 -16.59 0.87 -17.25
CA ASN A 123 -15.14 0.86 -17.25
C ASN A 123 -14.58 1.62 -16.03
N TYR A 124 -15.11 2.81 -15.75
CA TYR A 124 -14.70 3.57 -14.57
C TYR A 124 -15.18 2.93 -13.25
N GLY A 125 -16.36 2.31 -13.24
CA GLY A 125 -16.84 1.54 -12.09
C GLY A 125 -15.91 0.39 -11.74
N LEU A 126 -15.48 -0.38 -12.75
CA LEU A 126 -14.50 -1.46 -12.56
C LEU A 126 -13.11 -0.95 -12.17
N LEU A 127 -12.70 0.21 -12.70
CA LEU A 127 -11.45 0.86 -12.31
C LEU A 127 -11.46 1.24 -10.81
N PHE A 128 -12.55 1.81 -10.31
CA PHE A 128 -12.69 2.11 -8.89
C PHE A 128 -12.68 0.85 -8.04
N LEU A 129 -13.33 -0.22 -8.50
CA LEU A 129 -13.30 -1.52 -7.82
C LEU A 129 -11.87 -2.09 -7.78
N GLU A 130 -11.14 -2.03 -8.90
CA GLU A 130 -9.74 -2.44 -8.97
C GLU A 130 -8.86 -1.64 -8.00
N ALA A 131 -9.01 -0.31 -7.98
CA ALA A 131 -8.29 0.55 -7.06
C ALA A 131 -8.61 0.25 -5.59
N LEU A 132 -9.89 -0.01 -5.26
CA LEU A 132 -10.32 -0.40 -3.93
C LEU A 132 -9.71 -1.75 -3.53
N VAL A 133 -9.76 -2.75 -4.41
CA VAL A 133 -9.15 -4.07 -4.18
C VAL A 133 -7.64 -3.92 -3.96
N PHE A 134 -6.96 -3.11 -4.77
CA PHE A 134 -5.53 -2.83 -4.60
C PHE A 134 -5.25 -2.22 -3.22
N VAL A 135 -5.99 -1.19 -2.81
CA VAL A 135 -5.86 -0.55 -1.49
C VAL A 135 -6.08 -1.56 -0.37
N LEU A 136 -7.12 -2.40 -0.46
CA LEU A 136 -7.39 -3.44 0.54
C LEU A 136 -6.26 -4.46 0.61
N LEU A 137 -5.79 -4.96 -0.53
CA LEU A 137 -4.68 -5.90 -0.59
C LEU A 137 -3.42 -5.31 0.06
N VAL A 138 -3.09 -4.06 -0.24
CA VAL A 138 -1.93 -3.38 0.38
C VAL A 138 -2.15 -3.18 1.87
N SER A 139 -3.32 -2.74 2.31
CA SER A 139 -3.63 -2.48 3.73
C SER A 139 -3.57 -3.74 4.59
N PHE A 140 -3.97 -4.89 4.04
CA PHE A 140 -3.92 -6.18 4.73
C PHE A 140 -2.61 -6.95 4.54
N TYR A 141 -1.57 -6.32 3.99
CA TYR A 141 -0.30 -7.00 3.74
C TYR A 141 0.30 -7.63 5.01
N GLY A 142 0.32 -6.92 6.12
CA GLY A 142 0.84 -7.42 7.39
C GLY A 142 0.12 -8.67 7.90
N GLU A 143 -1.19 -8.79 7.64
CA GLU A 143 -2.01 -9.93 8.06
C GLU A 143 -1.81 -11.17 7.15
N TRP A 144 -1.69 -10.96 5.85
CA TRP A 144 -1.76 -12.03 4.85
C TRP A 144 -0.41 -12.45 4.27
N LYS A 145 0.68 -11.74 4.60
CA LYS A 145 2.02 -12.07 4.07
C LYS A 145 2.49 -13.51 4.35
N GLY A 146 1.92 -14.17 5.37
CA GLY A 146 2.18 -15.58 5.68
C GLY A 146 1.55 -16.57 4.69
N ASN A 147 0.59 -16.15 3.88
CA ASN A 147 0.01 -16.98 2.82
C ASN A 147 0.95 -17.02 1.61
N LYS A 148 1.34 -18.20 1.16
CA LYS A 148 2.32 -18.38 0.07
C LYS A 148 1.89 -17.72 -1.24
N LEU A 149 0.61 -17.85 -1.63
CA LEU A 149 0.09 -17.25 -2.87
C LEU A 149 0.06 -15.73 -2.76
N TYR A 150 -0.47 -15.23 -1.67
CA TYR A 150 -0.53 -13.79 -1.44
C TYR A 150 0.89 -13.19 -1.30
N GLY A 151 1.78 -13.83 -0.56
CA GLY A 151 3.16 -13.39 -0.40
C GLY A 151 3.92 -13.32 -1.73
N TRP A 152 3.72 -14.30 -2.61
CA TRP A 152 4.29 -14.29 -3.96
C TRP A 152 3.74 -13.13 -4.81
N PHE A 153 2.42 -12.95 -4.82
CA PHE A 153 1.76 -11.85 -5.53
C PHE A 153 2.19 -10.48 -4.97
N ALA A 154 2.15 -10.33 -3.65
CA ALA A 154 2.50 -9.09 -2.99
C ALA A 154 3.95 -8.67 -3.26
N SER A 155 4.91 -9.61 -3.22
CA SER A 155 6.32 -9.29 -3.48
C SER A 155 6.59 -8.85 -4.92
N ARG A 156 5.79 -9.31 -5.89
CA ARG A 156 6.00 -9.01 -7.30
C ARG A 156 5.16 -7.86 -7.84
N VAL A 157 3.99 -7.62 -7.25
CA VAL A 157 3.02 -6.65 -7.77
C VAL A 157 2.79 -5.50 -6.80
N LEU A 158 2.52 -5.79 -5.52
CA LEU A 158 2.14 -4.76 -4.56
C LEU A 158 3.36 -3.98 -4.03
N LEU A 159 4.39 -4.67 -3.54
CA LEU A 159 5.56 -4.01 -2.93
C LEU A 159 6.32 -3.10 -3.90
N PRO A 160 6.51 -3.45 -5.19
CA PRO A 160 7.16 -2.54 -6.13
C PRO A 160 6.38 -1.23 -6.37
N ALA A 161 5.07 -1.22 -6.14
CA ALA A 161 4.22 -0.03 -6.31
C ALA A 161 4.19 0.87 -5.06
N VAL A 162 4.51 0.33 -3.88
CA VAL A 162 4.51 1.06 -2.61
C VAL A 162 5.87 1.69 -2.36
N SER A 163 5.90 2.90 -1.78
CA SER A 163 7.15 3.56 -1.41
C SER A 163 7.91 2.75 -0.37
N GLU A 164 9.22 2.57 -0.58
CA GLU A 164 10.11 1.88 0.38
C GLU A 164 10.09 2.56 1.75
N TRP A 165 10.04 3.88 1.78
CA TRP A 165 9.89 4.66 3.00
C TRP A 165 8.56 4.40 3.70
N HIS A 166 7.47 4.21 2.95
CA HIS A 166 6.19 3.84 3.54
C HIS A 166 6.26 2.47 4.21
N VAL A 167 6.92 1.50 3.57
CA VAL A 167 7.12 0.16 4.13
C VAL A 167 7.99 0.19 5.40
N LEU A 168 9.04 1.04 5.41
CA LEU A 168 9.99 1.14 6.52
C LEU A 168 9.49 2.01 7.67
N LEU A 169 8.85 3.15 7.37
CA LEU A 169 8.47 4.16 8.36
C LEU A 169 7.04 4.01 8.89
N THR A 170 6.35 2.94 8.51
CA THR A 170 5.02 2.61 9.02
C THR A 170 4.98 1.20 9.60
N THR A 171 3.84 0.85 10.17
CA THR A 171 3.60 -0.51 10.66
C THR A 171 3.11 -1.46 9.55
N PHE A 172 3.28 -1.10 8.29
CA PHE A 172 2.83 -1.83 7.12
C PHE A 172 3.18 -3.33 7.13
N ASN A 173 4.37 -3.68 7.61
CA ASN A 173 4.84 -5.07 7.67
C ASN A 173 4.26 -5.89 8.81
N PHE A 174 3.45 -5.29 9.70
CA PHE A 174 2.96 -5.96 10.89
C PHE A 174 1.44 -6.05 10.88
N PRO A 175 0.86 -7.12 11.45
CA PRO A 175 -0.58 -7.21 11.63
C PRO A 175 -1.11 -6.05 12.47
N ALA A 176 -2.26 -5.48 12.08
CA ALA A 176 -2.87 -4.35 12.79
C ALA A 176 -3.16 -4.68 14.27
N ARG A 177 -3.46 -5.95 14.59
CA ARG A 177 -3.67 -6.44 15.95
C ARG A 177 -2.45 -6.25 16.88
N GLU A 178 -1.23 -6.17 16.32
CA GLU A 178 -0.02 -5.98 17.13
C GLU A 178 0.14 -4.55 17.61
N ASN A 179 -0.59 -3.60 17.05
CA ASN A 179 -0.60 -2.17 17.41
C ASN A 179 0.79 -1.62 17.71
N ARG A 180 1.77 -1.92 16.86
CA ARG A 180 3.16 -1.47 17.03
C ARG A 180 3.27 0.03 16.76
N SER A 181 4.16 0.68 17.48
CA SER A 181 4.64 2.02 17.12
C SER A 181 5.91 1.93 16.28
N VAL A 182 6.23 3.00 15.58
CA VAL A 182 7.48 3.12 14.84
C VAL A 182 8.35 4.15 15.58
N GLU A 183 9.39 3.67 16.23
CA GLU A 183 10.39 4.51 16.87
C GLU A 183 11.62 4.63 15.98
N VAL A 184 12.22 5.82 15.97
CA VAL A 184 13.45 6.05 15.22
C VAL A 184 14.51 6.69 16.10
N ASP A 185 15.77 6.26 15.88
CA ASP A 185 16.94 6.99 16.29
C ASP A 185 17.57 7.62 15.05
N VAL A 186 17.62 8.93 15.01
CA VAL A 186 18.10 9.72 13.86
C VAL A 186 19.37 10.45 14.23
N LEU A 187 20.46 10.15 13.52
CA LEU A 187 21.68 10.94 13.61
C LEU A 187 21.59 12.07 12.57
N SER A 188 21.67 13.32 13.05
CA SER A 188 21.74 14.48 12.15
C SER A 188 23.16 14.67 11.62
N LYS A 189 23.31 15.43 10.54
CA LYS A 189 24.62 15.85 9.97
C LYS A 189 25.45 16.67 10.97
N ASP A 190 24.78 17.30 11.93
CA ASP A 190 25.42 18.04 13.03
C ASP A 190 25.89 17.12 14.19
N ASN A 191 25.92 15.82 13.98
CA ASN A 191 26.26 14.81 15.00
C ASN A 191 25.35 14.82 16.22
N ILE A 192 24.12 15.26 16.07
CA ILE A 192 23.12 15.22 17.12
C ILE A 192 22.24 13.98 16.91
N LEU A 193 22.13 13.16 17.96
CA LEU A 193 21.26 11.99 17.93
C LEU A 193 19.90 12.35 18.52
N TYR A 194 18.86 12.13 17.73
CA TYR A 194 17.46 12.30 18.12
C TYR A 194 16.77 10.94 18.20
N ARG A 195 15.79 10.81 19.11
CA ARG A 195 14.90 9.65 19.24
C ARG A 195 13.47 10.15 19.30
N GLY A 196 12.53 9.44 18.68
CA GLY A 196 11.11 9.77 18.78
C GLY A 196 10.23 8.76 18.05
N ASN A 197 8.92 8.89 18.26
CA ASN A 197 7.94 8.11 17.52
C ASN A 197 7.58 8.84 16.23
N ILE A 198 7.53 8.11 15.12
CA ILE A 198 7.10 8.68 13.84
C ILE A 198 5.60 8.98 13.88
N VAL A 199 5.24 10.23 13.66
CA VAL A 199 3.87 10.68 13.41
C VAL A 199 3.59 10.66 11.91
N ASP A 200 4.55 11.20 11.14
CA ASP A 200 4.46 11.27 9.69
C ASP A 200 5.85 11.35 9.04
N HIS A 201 5.89 11.05 7.75
CA HIS A 201 7.10 11.17 6.93
C HIS A 201 6.75 11.85 5.61
N PHE A 202 7.63 12.69 5.13
CA PHE A 202 7.44 13.45 3.91
C PHE A 202 8.37 12.93 2.82
N LEU A 203 7.83 12.78 1.62
CA LEU A 203 8.59 12.34 0.46
C LEU A 203 8.76 13.50 -0.52
N GLY A 204 9.95 13.66 -1.04
CA GLY A 204 10.24 14.59 -2.11
C GLY A 204 9.66 14.13 -3.45
N VAL A 205 9.91 14.92 -4.48
CA VAL A 205 9.38 14.69 -5.84
C VAL A 205 9.90 13.35 -6.41
N ASN A 206 11.11 12.97 -6.06
CA ASN A 206 11.78 11.76 -6.55
C ASN A 206 11.55 10.54 -5.65
N GLY A 207 10.71 10.70 -4.61
CA GLY A 207 10.44 9.63 -3.64
C GLY A 207 11.50 9.47 -2.55
N GLU A 208 12.51 10.37 -2.50
CA GLU A 208 13.45 10.48 -1.40
C GLU A 208 12.77 10.95 -0.10
N LEU A 209 13.37 10.65 1.04
CA LEU A 209 12.87 11.11 2.33
C LEU A 209 13.15 12.61 2.48
N SER A 210 12.12 13.43 2.36
CA SER A 210 12.20 14.90 2.49
C SER A 210 12.15 15.37 3.94
N GLY A 211 11.60 14.57 4.86
CA GLY A 211 11.57 14.91 6.28
C GLY A 211 10.78 13.91 7.12
N LEU A 212 10.98 14.01 8.42
CA LEU A 212 10.30 13.22 9.45
C LEU A 212 9.61 14.13 10.45
N LEU A 213 8.38 13.78 10.85
CA LEU A 213 7.66 14.38 11.95
C LEU A 213 7.64 13.39 13.11
N LEU A 214 8.28 13.78 14.21
CA LEU A 214 8.46 12.94 15.39
C LEU A 214 7.64 13.49 16.56
N SER A 215 6.96 12.61 17.30
CA SER A 215 6.36 12.93 18.58
C SER A 215 7.25 12.41 19.72
N GLY A 216 7.18 13.09 20.86
CA GLY A 216 7.99 12.74 22.02
C GLY A 216 9.49 12.78 21.73
N ALA A 217 9.93 13.66 20.86
CA ALA A 217 11.31 13.77 20.42
C ALA A 217 12.26 14.07 21.59
N GLN A 218 13.35 13.31 21.66
CA GLN A 218 14.42 13.45 22.64
C GLN A 218 15.75 13.64 21.92
N ARG A 219 16.63 14.42 22.54
CA ARG A 219 18.00 14.65 22.08
C ARG A 219 18.96 13.96 23.03
N PHE A 220 19.95 13.24 22.48
CA PHE A 220 20.98 12.59 23.24
C PHE A 220 22.09 13.56 23.64
N GLN A 221 22.46 13.60 24.94
CA GLN A 221 23.49 14.48 25.51
C GLN A 221 24.86 13.78 25.51
N TYR A 222 25.50 13.74 24.35
CA TYR A 222 26.79 13.04 24.19
C TYR A 222 27.91 13.63 25.07
N GLU A 223 28.00 14.96 25.19
CA GLU A 223 29.02 15.63 25.97
C GLU A 223 28.90 15.24 27.48
N LYS A 224 27.69 15.21 27.99
CA LYS A 224 27.45 14.78 29.38
C LYS A 224 27.83 13.33 29.62
N LEU A 225 27.55 12.42 28.68
CA LEU A 225 27.99 11.03 28.71
C LEU A 225 29.51 10.95 28.74
N LYS A 226 30.21 11.75 27.93
CA LYS A 226 31.68 11.77 27.88
C LYS A 226 32.29 12.26 29.17
N ASP A 227 31.72 13.25 29.82
CA ASP A 227 32.19 13.78 31.09
C ASP A 227 31.92 12.79 32.26
N ASP A 228 30.73 12.21 32.30
CA ASP A 228 30.40 11.17 33.32
C ASP A 228 31.30 9.92 33.18
N ARG A 229 31.70 9.55 31.96
CA ARG A 229 32.67 8.46 31.74
C ARG A 229 34.08 8.79 32.23
N LYS A 230 34.53 10.03 32.10
CA LYS A 230 35.82 10.46 32.64
C LYS A 230 35.86 10.39 34.17
N THR A 231 34.72 10.55 34.83
CA THR A 231 34.56 10.47 36.29
C THR A 231 34.19 9.09 36.79
N ASN A 232 34.26 8.03 35.95
CA ASN A 232 33.87 6.65 36.28
C ASN A 232 32.44 6.49 36.83
N ILE A 233 31.54 7.38 36.45
CA ILE A 233 30.13 7.29 36.86
C ILE A 233 29.38 6.49 35.79
N ASP A 234 29.10 5.22 36.07
CA ASP A 234 28.31 4.38 35.17
C ASP A 234 26.79 4.61 35.41
N LYS A 235 26.21 5.57 34.68
CA LYS A 235 24.80 5.87 34.73
C LYS A 235 24.06 5.16 33.59
N ASN A 236 22.80 4.80 33.84
CA ASN A 236 21.94 4.27 32.80
C ASN A 236 21.88 5.24 31.59
N LYS A 237 22.14 4.74 30.39
CA LYS A 237 22.14 5.52 29.12
C LYS A 237 20.86 6.30 28.90
N GLU A 238 19.72 5.85 29.42
CA GLU A 238 18.43 6.54 29.29
C GLU A 238 18.43 7.93 29.98
N LEU A 239 19.28 8.18 30.97
CA LEU A 239 19.40 9.48 31.65
C LEU A 239 20.00 10.59 30.77
N TYR A 240 20.66 10.22 29.67
CA TYR A 240 21.26 11.17 28.74
C TYR A 240 20.28 11.61 27.65
N TRP A 241 19.07 11.03 27.56
CA TRP A 241 18.02 11.48 26.68
C TRP A 241 17.25 12.62 27.33
N LYS A 242 17.18 13.75 26.65
CA LYS A 242 16.43 14.92 27.11
C LYS A 242 15.37 15.30 26.08
N PRO A 243 14.15 15.64 26.52
CA PRO A 243 13.12 16.09 25.59
C PRO A 243 13.59 17.31 24.80
N VAL A 244 13.24 17.34 23.52
CA VAL A 244 13.47 18.53 22.69
C VAL A 244 12.54 19.63 23.18
N PRO A 245 13.05 20.87 23.40
CA PRO A 245 12.24 21.99 23.85
C PRO A 245 11.06 22.25 22.88
N GLY A 246 9.90 22.60 23.44
CA GLY A 246 8.71 22.94 22.63
C GLY A 246 7.53 21.99 22.78
N GLY A 247 7.72 20.83 23.39
CA GLY A 247 6.65 19.91 23.89
C GLY A 247 5.64 19.37 22.87
N GLY A 248 5.94 19.45 21.57
CA GLY A 248 5.04 19.03 20.51
C GLY A 248 5.70 18.07 19.52
N ASN A 249 5.24 18.12 18.29
CA ASN A 249 5.85 17.39 17.19
C ASN A 249 7.14 18.09 16.74
N PHE A 250 8.19 17.33 16.54
CA PHE A 250 9.50 17.79 16.08
C PHE A 250 9.68 17.42 14.60
N TYR A 251 9.87 18.43 13.76
CA TYR A 251 10.15 18.20 12.33
C TYR A 251 11.66 18.18 12.09
N LEU A 252 12.13 17.12 11.45
CA LEU A 252 13.51 16.95 11.03
C LEU A 252 13.57 16.88 9.49
N PRO A 253 14.18 17.89 8.83
CA PRO A 253 14.38 17.87 7.38
C PRO A 253 15.22 16.69 6.94
N GLY A 254 14.86 16.05 5.80
CA GLY A 254 15.58 14.91 5.24
C GLY A 254 17.04 15.21 4.94
N ASP A 255 17.32 16.43 4.46
CA ASP A 255 18.68 16.90 4.17
C ASP A 255 19.59 16.93 5.40
N ASN A 256 19.03 17.01 6.59
CA ASN A 256 19.77 17.01 7.85
C ASN A 256 19.97 15.60 8.43
N ILE A 257 19.42 14.56 7.81
CA ILE A 257 19.57 13.17 8.26
C ILE A 257 20.86 12.59 7.71
N ALA A 258 21.76 12.16 8.59
CA ALA A 258 22.97 11.43 8.24
C ALA A 258 22.75 9.92 8.27
N SER A 259 22.04 9.42 9.29
CA SER A 259 21.65 8.02 9.40
C SER A 259 20.36 7.85 10.18
N LEU A 260 19.66 6.74 9.92
CA LEU A 260 18.36 6.41 10.49
C LEU A 260 18.37 4.96 10.95
N ASN A 261 18.00 4.73 12.22
CA ASN A 261 17.75 3.41 12.78
C ASN A 261 16.27 3.31 13.16
N ILE A 262 15.58 2.30 12.65
CA ILE A 262 14.14 2.13 12.80
C ILE A 262 13.85 0.94 13.71
N ARG A 263 12.96 1.13 14.67
CA ARG A 263 12.52 0.10 15.61
C ARG A 263 11.00 0.01 15.64
N TYR A 264 10.49 -1.19 15.90
CA TYR A 264 9.06 -1.45 15.95
C TYR A 264 8.71 -2.09 17.31
N PRO A 265 8.78 -1.32 18.40
CA PRO A 265 8.49 -1.86 19.72
C PRO A 265 7.03 -2.34 19.81
N LEU A 266 6.84 -3.43 20.55
CA LEU A 266 5.51 -3.88 20.93
C LEU A 266 5.03 -3.05 22.13
N PRO A 267 3.73 -2.72 22.22
CA PRO A 267 3.16 -2.11 23.41
C PRO A 267 3.43 -2.95 24.66
N LYS A 268 3.80 -2.31 25.76
CA LYS A 268 4.25 -3.00 27.00
C LYS A 268 3.29 -4.10 27.47
N GLY A 269 1.97 -3.93 27.34
CA GLY A 269 1.00 -4.96 27.73
C GLY A 269 0.82 -6.12 26.74
N GLN A 270 1.29 -5.99 25.49
CA GLN A 270 1.19 -7.07 24.50
C GLN A 270 2.41 -8.00 24.54
N TYR A 271 3.55 -7.49 24.94
CA TYR A 271 4.76 -8.32 25.09
C TYR A 271 4.53 -9.48 26.06
N GLU A 272 3.92 -9.20 27.21
CA GLU A 272 3.57 -10.22 28.21
C GLU A 272 2.55 -11.24 27.68
N ARG A 273 1.54 -10.78 26.93
CA ARG A 273 0.55 -11.68 26.29
C ARG A 273 1.19 -12.60 25.25
N ILE A 274 2.02 -12.05 24.37
CA ILE A 274 2.70 -12.85 23.33
C ILE A 274 3.67 -13.84 23.98
N LEU A 275 4.41 -13.43 24.99
CA LEU A 275 5.29 -14.31 25.74
C LEU A 275 4.49 -15.44 26.41
N THR A 276 3.38 -15.12 27.06
CA THR A 276 2.49 -16.09 27.70
C THR A 276 1.89 -17.06 26.68
N GLU A 277 1.47 -16.57 25.50
CA GLU A 277 0.96 -17.44 24.42
C GLU A 277 2.05 -18.34 23.82
N MET A 278 3.26 -17.81 23.61
CA MET A 278 4.40 -18.63 23.15
C MET A 278 4.77 -19.71 24.16
N VAL A 279 4.88 -19.33 25.42
CA VAL A 279 5.11 -20.27 26.53
C VAL A 279 4.01 -21.32 26.56
N ARG A 280 2.73 -20.92 26.51
CA ARG A 280 1.59 -21.83 26.49
C ARG A 280 1.61 -22.78 25.28
N LYS A 281 2.00 -22.31 24.10
CA LYS A 281 2.15 -23.17 22.91
C LYS A 281 3.32 -24.15 23.04
N LEU A 282 4.44 -23.72 23.59
CA LEU A 282 5.59 -24.57 23.85
C LEU A 282 5.25 -25.65 24.87
N PHE A 283 4.56 -25.31 25.97
CA PHE A 283 4.16 -26.27 26.99
C PHE A 283 2.99 -27.18 26.54
N LYS A 284 2.11 -26.72 25.65
CA LYS A 284 1.05 -27.56 25.10
C LYS A 284 1.61 -28.71 24.26
N ASN A 285 2.74 -28.51 23.59
CA ASN A 285 3.44 -29.57 22.85
C ASN A 285 4.25 -30.50 23.79
N VAL A 286 4.51 -30.11 25.04
CA VAL A 286 5.22 -30.92 26.03
C VAL A 286 4.25 -31.76 26.88
N THR A 287 3.00 -31.35 27.06
CA THR A 287 2.00 -32.10 27.82
C THR A 287 1.39 -33.29 27.05
N ASP A 288 1.67 -33.43 25.76
CA ASP A 288 1.35 -34.65 24.99
C ASP A 288 2.42 -35.76 25.13
N VAL A 289 3.52 -35.48 25.84
CA VAL A 289 4.45 -36.54 26.30
C VAL A 289 3.88 -37.02 27.60
N SER A 290 3.19 -38.16 27.58
CA SER A 290 2.72 -38.92 28.73
C SER A 290 3.84 -38.99 29.75
N VAL A 291 3.69 -38.29 30.87
CA VAL A 291 4.48 -38.55 32.05
C VAL A 291 4.03 -39.89 32.57
N GLU A 292 4.74 -40.94 32.16
CA GLU A 292 4.63 -42.24 32.81
C GLU A 292 4.87 -42.06 34.28
N ALA A 293 3.83 -42.18 35.08
CA ALA A 293 3.88 -42.01 36.51
C ALA A 293 4.92 -42.98 37.08
N ILE A 294 6.04 -42.49 37.54
CA ILE A 294 7.01 -43.27 38.32
C ILE A 294 6.26 -43.78 39.56
N PRO A 295 6.09 -45.08 39.73
CA PRO A 295 5.40 -45.60 40.90
C PRO A 295 6.16 -45.17 42.17
N PRO A 296 5.44 -44.82 43.24
CA PRO A 296 6.08 -44.34 44.48
C PRO A 296 7.00 -45.47 45.03
N ASP A 297 8.27 -45.11 45.28
CA ASP A 297 9.25 -45.98 45.88
C ASP A 297 8.80 -46.43 47.29
N THR A 298 8.38 -47.70 47.44
CA THR A 298 7.89 -48.31 48.66
C THR A 298 9.04 -48.81 49.55
N SER A 299 10.26 -48.29 49.45
CA SER A 299 11.39 -48.65 50.28
C SER A 299 11.69 -47.68 51.44
N LYS A 300 10.68 -47.30 52.24
CA LYS A 300 10.90 -46.69 53.54
C LYS A 300 9.98 -47.28 54.58
N GLY A 301 10.41 -48.35 55.21
CA GLY A 301 9.71 -48.88 56.34
C GLY A 301 10.34 -50.13 56.86
N ASN A 302 11.50 -50.07 57.47
CA ASN A 302 11.95 -51.04 58.45
C ASN A 302 13.37 -50.72 58.93
N ASP A 303 13.51 -49.70 59.80
CA ASP A 303 14.67 -49.57 60.67
C ASP A 303 14.29 -48.73 61.92
N ALA A 304 13.37 -49.29 62.67
CA ALA A 304 13.11 -48.79 64.03
C ALA A 304 12.76 -49.90 64.98
N GLU A 305 13.73 -50.82 65.20
CA GLU A 305 13.72 -51.73 66.33
C GLU A 305 15.09 -52.36 66.42
N ARG A 306 16.06 -51.67 67.09
CA ARG A 306 17.24 -52.28 67.80
C ARG A 306 18.11 -51.18 68.37
N SER A 307 17.83 -50.77 69.57
CA SER A 307 18.87 -50.56 70.59
C SER A 307 18.20 -50.40 71.94
N LYS A 308 18.42 -51.39 72.72
CA LYS A 308 18.54 -51.19 74.11
C LYS A 308 19.81 -50.43 74.41
#